data_e2b82217bbecdd9884a32da335453d6c
#
_entry.id   e2b82217bbecdd9884a32da335453d6c
#
_cell.length_a   1.000
_cell.length_b   1.000
_cell.length_c   1.000
_cell.angle_alpha   90.00
_cell.angle_beta   90.00
_cell.angle_gamma   90.00
#
_symmetry.space_group_name_H-M   'P 1'
#
loop_
_entity.id
_entity.type
_entity.pdbx_description
1 polymer ?
#
loop_
_entity_poly.entity_id
_entity_poly.type
_entity_poly.pdbx_seq_one_letter_code
_entity_poly.pdbx_strand_id
1 'polypeptide(L)'
;GAKDYPTPNLDRMAKEGRKFTDFYVTQAVCSASRAGLLTGCYNVRVGIMGALGPKSTIGLNPEEVTIAEICKQKGYATACYGKWHLGHLKKFLPMQHGFDDYFGLPYSNDMWPYHPGVLHLPMKERLKRWPNLPLIDGNEVINPAVTGKDQEELTTQYTDRAVSFIEKNK
;
A
#
# COMPACT_ATOMS: atom_id res chain seq x y z
N GLY A 1 -23.64 5.25 -0.41
CA GLY A 1 -22.91 5.02 -1.62
C GLY A 1 -22.71 6.27 -2.47
N ALA A 2 -21.88 6.15 -3.48
CA ALA A 2 -21.70 7.17 -4.49
C ALA A 2 -22.98 7.36 -5.31
N LYS A 3 -23.27 8.60 -5.73
CA LYS A 3 -24.48 8.90 -6.53
C LYS A 3 -24.29 8.57 -8.01
N ASP A 4 -23.03 8.62 -8.48
CA ASP A 4 -22.70 8.53 -9.90
C ASP A 4 -22.38 7.09 -10.38
N TYR A 5 -22.18 6.16 -9.43
CA TYR A 5 -21.96 4.74 -9.72
C TYR A 5 -22.42 3.87 -8.53
N PRO A 6 -22.92 2.65 -8.81
CA PRO A 6 -23.44 1.77 -7.76
C PRO A 6 -22.31 1.13 -6.95
N THR A 7 -22.51 1.07 -5.62
CA THR A 7 -21.59 0.40 -4.69
C THR A 7 -22.34 -0.60 -3.80
N PRO A 8 -23.06 -1.60 -4.35
CA PRO A 8 -24.02 -2.40 -3.60
C PRO A 8 -23.41 -3.20 -2.43
N ASN A 9 -22.19 -3.73 -2.62
CA ASN A 9 -21.50 -4.48 -1.57
C ASN A 9 -20.97 -3.56 -0.45
N LEU A 10 -20.43 -2.39 -0.79
CA LEU A 10 -20.00 -1.41 0.20
C LEU A 10 -21.20 -0.81 0.95
N ASP A 11 -22.32 -0.58 0.27
CA ASP A 11 -23.57 -0.11 0.89
C ASP A 11 -24.13 -1.15 1.86
N ARG A 12 -24.06 -2.46 1.51
CA ARG A 12 -24.41 -3.55 2.40
C ARG A 12 -23.51 -3.59 3.63
N MET A 13 -22.18 -3.51 3.46
CA MET A 13 -21.22 -3.43 4.59
C MET A 13 -21.54 -2.27 5.53
N ALA A 14 -21.84 -1.10 4.97
CA ALA A 14 -22.17 0.10 5.77
C ALA A 14 -23.48 -0.06 6.54
N LYS A 15 -24.46 -0.83 6.01
CA LYS A 15 -25.76 -1.12 6.65
C LYS A 15 -25.64 -2.19 7.73
N GLU A 16 -24.85 -3.23 7.48
CA GLU A 16 -24.70 -4.39 8.38
C GLU A 16 -23.63 -4.16 9.46
N GLY A 17 -22.66 -3.29 9.20
CA GLY A 17 -21.55 -2.98 10.09
C GLY A 17 -21.64 -1.59 10.73
N ARG A 18 -20.49 -1.00 10.98
CA ARG A 18 -20.37 0.35 11.55
C ARG A 18 -19.82 1.32 10.51
N LYS A 19 -20.58 2.37 10.24
CA LYS A 19 -20.17 3.49 9.39
C LYS A 19 -19.75 4.67 10.27
N PHE A 20 -18.51 5.12 10.11
CA PHE A 20 -18.02 6.34 10.74
C PHE A 20 -18.37 7.55 9.85
N THR A 21 -19.04 8.54 10.39
CA THR A 21 -19.40 9.80 9.71
C THR A 21 -18.36 10.89 9.91
N ASP A 22 -17.58 10.79 10.98
CA ASP A 22 -16.55 11.74 11.38
C ASP A 22 -15.23 10.99 11.60
N PHE A 23 -14.58 10.65 10.49
CA PHE A 23 -13.29 9.97 10.49
C PHE A 23 -12.23 10.86 9.81
N TYR A 24 -11.17 11.18 10.52
CA TYR A 24 -10.11 12.06 10.07
C TYR A 24 -8.79 11.29 9.94
N VAL A 25 -8.08 11.52 8.84
CA VAL A 25 -6.71 11.01 8.67
C VAL A 25 -5.71 11.91 9.40
N THR A 26 -4.59 11.36 9.81
CA THR A 26 -3.56 12.09 10.57
C THR A 26 -2.85 13.18 9.75
N GLN A 27 -2.80 13.00 8.43
CA GLN A 27 -2.30 13.99 7.47
C GLN A 27 -2.90 13.69 6.09
N ALA A 28 -3.26 14.71 5.32
CA ALA A 28 -3.87 14.56 3.98
C ALA A 28 -2.85 14.17 2.90
N VAL A 29 -2.03 13.15 3.18
CA VAL A 29 -1.02 12.58 2.26
C VAL A 29 -0.83 11.09 2.53
N CYS A 30 -0.54 10.32 1.47
CA CYS A 30 -0.63 8.87 1.46
C CYS A 30 0.21 8.15 2.54
N SER A 31 1.53 8.32 2.61
CA SER A 31 2.34 7.58 3.59
C SER A 31 1.97 7.94 5.03
N ALA A 32 1.79 9.22 5.31
CA ALA A 32 1.44 9.68 6.64
C ALA A 32 0.06 9.17 7.11
N SER A 33 -0.98 9.24 6.25
CA SER A 33 -2.30 8.72 6.59
C SER A 33 -2.31 7.20 6.74
N ARG A 34 -1.50 6.48 5.93
CA ARG A 34 -1.34 5.02 6.04
C ARG A 34 -0.65 4.62 7.34
N ALA A 35 0.40 5.34 7.73
CA ALA A 35 1.07 5.12 9.01
C ALA A 35 0.09 5.28 10.18
N GLY A 36 -0.68 6.37 10.19
CA GLY A 36 -1.69 6.60 11.21
C GLY A 36 -2.78 5.53 11.25
N LEU A 37 -3.26 5.08 10.08
CA LEU A 37 -4.26 4.01 9.99
C LEU A 37 -3.74 2.67 10.55
N LEU A 38 -2.52 2.29 10.18
CA LEU A 38 -1.97 0.99 10.58
C LEU A 38 -1.54 0.93 12.04
N THR A 39 -1.04 2.04 12.60
CA THR A 39 -0.48 2.06 13.97
C THR A 39 -1.44 2.63 15.02
N GLY A 40 -2.51 3.31 14.59
CA GLY A 40 -3.37 4.07 15.51
C GLY A 40 -2.68 5.30 16.12
N CYS A 41 -1.48 5.67 15.65
CA CYS A 41 -0.69 6.79 16.14
C CYS A 41 -0.69 7.97 15.17
N TYR A 42 -0.51 9.18 15.68
CA TYR A 42 -0.21 10.31 14.80
C TYR A 42 1.07 10.05 14.02
N ASN A 43 1.03 10.28 12.72
CA ASN A 43 2.14 10.02 11.79
C ASN A 43 3.46 10.71 12.18
N VAL A 44 3.39 11.87 12.82
CA VAL A 44 4.57 12.59 13.34
C VAL A 44 5.28 11.82 14.48
N ARG A 45 4.53 11.05 15.28
CA ARG A 45 5.10 10.22 16.37
C ARG A 45 5.87 9.02 15.84
N VAL A 46 5.40 8.44 14.73
CA VAL A 46 6.06 7.30 14.06
C VAL A 46 7.05 7.76 13.00
N GLY A 47 7.36 9.06 12.92
CA GLY A 47 8.39 9.62 12.04
C GLY A 47 8.06 9.65 10.55
N ILE A 48 6.79 9.43 10.18
CA ILE A 48 6.36 9.45 8.78
C ILE A 48 5.67 10.78 8.45
N MET A 49 6.40 11.65 7.77
CA MET A 49 5.90 12.97 7.35
C MET A 49 5.89 13.08 5.84
N GLY A 50 4.71 13.38 5.26
CA GLY A 50 4.58 13.47 3.80
C GLY A 50 4.52 12.10 3.11
N ALA A 51 4.78 12.09 1.80
CA ALA A 51 4.84 10.90 0.97
C ALA A 51 6.28 10.41 0.82
N LEU A 52 6.52 9.12 1.10
CA LEU A 52 7.84 8.51 0.94
C LEU A 52 8.08 8.19 -0.55
N GLY A 53 9.18 8.68 -1.10
CA GLY A 53 9.55 8.40 -2.49
C GLY A 53 10.43 7.14 -2.62
N PRO A 54 10.72 6.73 -3.87
CA PRO A 54 11.53 5.54 -4.15
C PRO A 54 13.00 5.67 -3.75
N LYS A 55 13.43 6.85 -3.30
CA LYS A 55 14.78 7.12 -2.77
C LYS A 55 14.77 7.33 -1.26
N SER A 56 13.63 7.16 -0.60
CA SER A 56 13.53 7.34 0.84
C SER A 56 14.35 6.26 1.55
N THR A 57 15.16 6.67 2.49
CA THR A 57 15.92 5.75 3.37
C THR A 57 15.17 5.41 4.65
N ILE A 58 14.02 6.08 4.88
CA ILE A 58 13.14 5.84 6.03
C ILE A 58 11.88 5.08 5.59
N GLY A 59 11.22 4.48 6.55
CA GLY A 59 9.94 3.78 6.45
C GLY A 59 9.33 3.63 7.84
N LEU A 60 8.21 2.93 7.91
CA LEU A 60 7.61 2.58 9.20
C LEU A 60 8.61 1.73 10.00
N ASN A 61 8.91 2.17 11.22
CA ASN A 61 9.83 1.44 12.08
C ASN A 61 9.25 0.04 12.39
N PRO A 62 10.02 -1.04 12.21
CA PRO A 62 9.56 -2.40 12.55
C PRO A 62 9.17 -2.61 14.02
N GLU A 63 9.56 -1.72 14.92
CA GLU A 63 9.13 -1.75 16.34
C GLU A 63 7.74 -1.14 16.57
N GLU A 64 7.17 -0.45 15.57
CA GLU A 64 5.82 0.10 15.67
C GLU A 64 4.79 -1.03 15.52
N VAL A 65 3.92 -1.15 16.51
CA VAL A 65 2.85 -2.15 16.49
C VAL A 65 1.76 -1.74 15.50
N THR A 66 1.45 -2.63 14.56
CA THR A 66 0.42 -2.42 13.55
C THR A 66 -0.88 -3.19 13.87
N ILE A 67 -1.97 -2.81 13.21
CA ILE A 67 -3.23 -3.55 13.30
C ILE A 67 -3.07 -5.03 12.85
N ALA A 68 -2.17 -5.31 11.91
CA ALA A 68 -1.89 -6.68 11.46
C ALA A 68 -1.28 -7.53 12.59
N GLU A 69 -0.32 -6.99 13.34
CA GLU A 69 0.28 -7.68 14.49
C GLU A 69 -0.74 -7.92 15.61
N ILE A 70 -1.63 -6.94 15.87
CA ILE A 70 -2.73 -7.11 16.83
C ILE A 70 -3.70 -8.21 16.39
N CYS A 71 -4.05 -8.24 15.10
CA CYS A 71 -4.90 -9.28 14.52
C CYS A 71 -4.26 -10.67 14.66
N LYS A 72 -2.96 -10.80 14.41
CA LYS A 72 -2.22 -12.06 14.58
C LYS A 72 -2.27 -12.57 16.02
N GLN A 73 -2.16 -11.68 17.01
CA GLN A 73 -2.30 -12.06 18.43
C GLN A 73 -3.69 -12.65 18.75
N LYS A 74 -4.67 -12.37 17.91
CA LYS A 74 -6.05 -12.91 18.01
C LYS A 74 -6.29 -14.11 17.09
N GLY A 75 -5.25 -14.63 16.43
CA GLY A 75 -5.34 -15.80 15.56
C GLY A 75 -5.83 -15.50 14.14
N TYR A 76 -5.90 -14.24 13.74
CA TYR A 76 -6.25 -13.89 12.37
C TYR A 76 -5.06 -14.08 11.42
N ALA A 77 -5.35 -14.61 10.23
CA ALA A 77 -4.46 -14.48 9.09
C ALA A 77 -4.51 -13.04 8.54
N THR A 78 -3.38 -12.53 8.04
CA THR A 78 -3.25 -11.13 7.65
C THR A 78 -2.62 -11.01 6.27
N ALA A 79 -3.18 -10.17 5.39
CA ALA A 79 -2.64 -9.92 4.07
C ALA A 79 -2.68 -8.44 3.67
N CYS A 80 -1.72 -8.03 2.84
CA CYS A 80 -1.66 -6.70 2.26
C CYS A 80 -1.49 -6.81 0.75
N TYR A 81 -2.47 -6.32 -0.02
CA TYR A 81 -2.43 -6.32 -1.46
C TYR A 81 -2.56 -4.91 -2.02
N GLY A 82 -1.66 -4.55 -2.94
CA GLY A 82 -1.65 -3.23 -3.55
C GLY A 82 -0.50 -2.33 -3.08
N LYS A 83 -0.75 -1.02 -3.00
CA LYS A 83 0.25 -0.05 -2.61
C LYS A 83 0.55 -0.08 -1.10
N TRP A 84 1.81 -0.30 -0.73
CA TRP A 84 2.30 -0.20 0.64
C TRP A 84 2.56 1.24 1.09
N HIS A 85 3.53 1.89 0.53
CA HIS A 85 3.94 3.29 0.70
C HIS A 85 4.40 3.67 2.13
N LEU A 86 4.94 2.72 2.87
CA LEU A 86 5.52 2.96 4.21
C LEU A 86 6.99 2.54 4.30
N GLY A 87 7.72 2.67 3.18
CA GLY A 87 9.11 2.32 3.01
C GLY A 87 9.29 1.16 2.05
N HIS A 88 10.29 1.29 1.14
CA HIS A 88 10.52 0.32 0.06
C HIS A 88 11.69 -0.63 0.35
N LEU A 89 12.50 -0.33 1.35
CA LEU A 89 13.58 -1.22 1.76
C LEU A 89 13.00 -2.46 2.46
N LYS A 90 13.62 -3.64 2.26
CA LYS A 90 13.13 -4.94 2.77
C LYS A 90 12.70 -4.89 4.23
N LYS A 91 13.46 -4.19 5.09
CA LYS A 91 13.16 -4.03 6.53
C LYS A 91 11.88 -3.25 6.84
N PHE A 92 11.27 -2.59 5.85
CA PHE A 92 10.06 -1.81 5.99
C PHE A 92 8.86 -2.39 5.23
N LEU A 93 9.02 -3.55 4.57
CA LEU A 93 7.94 -4.17 3.80
C LEU A 93 6.86 -4.76 4.72
N PRO A 94 5.64 -4.98 4.24
CA PRO A 94 4.52 -5.48 5.03
C PRO A 94 4.82 -6.74 5.85
N MET A 95 5.64 -7.65 5.32
CA MET A 95 6.04 -8.88 6.03
C MET A 95 6.80 -8.62 7.34
N GLN A 96 7.35 -7.42 7.53
CA GLN A 96 8.02 -6.99 8.76
C GLN A 96 7.05 -6.32 9.76
N HIS A 97 5.77 -6.18 9.38
CA HIS A 97 4.75 -5.45 10.12
C HIS A 97 3.51 -6.32 10.38
N GLY A 98 3.70 -7.62 10.57
CA GLY A 98 2.65 -8.54 10.97
C GLY A 98 1.78 -9.09 9.84
N PHE A 99 2.04 -8.78 8.58
CA PHE A 99 1.33 -9.40 7.47
C PHE A 99 1.94 -10.77 7.12
N ASP A 100 1.08 -11.77 6.87
CA ASP A 100 1.45 -13.13 6.47
C ASP A 100 1.64 -13.25 4.97
N ASP A 101 0.98 -12.36 4.20
CA ASP A 101 1.06 -12.32 2.74
C ASP A 101 1.11 -10.86 2.25
N TYR A 102 1.93 -10.62 1.24
CA TYR A 102 2.04 -9.33 0.58
C TYR A 102 2.24 -9.51 -0.91
N PHE A 103 1.44 -8.79 -1.70
CA PHE A 103 1.66 -8.66 -3.13
C PHE A 103 1.34 -7.24 -3.57
N GLY A 104 2.33 -6.50 -4.10
CA GLY A 104 2.06 -5.13 -4.48
C GLY A 104 3.26 -4.25 -4.77
N LEU A 105 2.99 -2.95 -4.80
CA LEU A 105 3.96 -1.90 -5.09
C LEU A 105 4.44 -1.27 -3.78
N PRO A 106 5.77 -1.09 -3.60
CA PRO A 106 6.31 -0.53 -2.35
C PRO A 106 6.03 0.96 -2.18
N TYR A 107 5.65 1.67 -3.26
CA TYR A 107 5.24 3.09 -3.25
C TYR A 107 4.17 3.34 -4.33
N SER A 108 3.84 4.59 -4.62
CA SER A 108 2.78 4.93 -5.57
C SER A 108 3.15 4.54 -7.01
N ASN A 109 2.19 4.02 -7.75
CA ASN A 109 2.36 3.55 -9.13
C ASN A 109 2.78 4.64 -10.12
N ASP A 110 2.52 5.90 -9.82
CA ASP A 110 2.93 7.07 -10.61
C ASP A 110 4.39 7.50 -10.33
N MET A 111 5.04 6.95 -9.30
CA MET A 111 6.46 7.20 -8.98
C MET A 111 7.39 6.32 -9.82
N TRP A 112 7.36 6.49 -11.14
CA TRP A 112 8.05 5.66 -12.14
C TRP A 112 8.58 6.51 -13.32
N PRO A 113 9.44 5.96 -14.22
CA PRO A 113 10.06 6.75 -15.31
C PRO A 113 9.07 7.32 -16.34
N TYR A 114 7.81 6.89 -16.30
CA TYR A 114 6.75 7.40 -17.20
C TYR A 114 5.80 8.37 -16.50
N HIS A 115 6.17 8.89 -15.34
CA HIS A 115 5.43 9.97 -14.69
C HIS A 115 5.28 11.18 -15.61
N PRO A 116 4.09 11.77 -15.80
CA PRO A 116 3.85 12.87 -16.74
C PRO A 116 4.84 14.05 -16.62
N GLY A 117 5.23 14.39 -15.40
CA GLY A 117 6.18 15.48 -15.14
C GLY A 117 7.61 15.25 -15.61
N VAL A 118 7.94 14.05 -16.13
CA VAL A 118 9.29 13.73 -16.65
C VAL A 118 9.29 13.21 -18.09
N LEU A 119 8.14 13.10 -18.75
CA LEU A 119 8.04 12.55 -20.11
C LEU A 119 8.82 13.36 -21.14
N HIS A 120 9.03 14.65 -20.92
CA HIS A 120 9.82 15.55 -21.76
C HIS A 120 11.33 15.30 -21.66
N LEU A 121 11.80 14.51 -20.67
CA LEU A 121 13.21 14.22 -20.46
C LEU A 121 13.64 12.93 -21.17
N PRO A 122 14.93 12.79 -21.53
CA PRO A 122 15.49 11.52 -21.98
C PRO A 122 15.39 10.45 -20.87
N MET A 123 15.26 9.17 -21.24
CA MET A 123 15.08 8.06 -20.30
C MET A 123 16.13 8.03 -19.17
N LYS A 124 17.40 8.32 -19.50
CA LYS A 124 18.48 8.38 -18.51
C LYS A 124 18.22 9.41 -17.39
N GLU A 125 17.62 10.54 -17.72
CA GLU A 125 17.27 11.59 -16.74
C GLU A 125 15.99 11.24 -15.97
N ARG A 126 15.02 10.60 -16.65
CA ARG A 126 13.79 10.08 -15.97
C ARG A 126 14.15 9.10 -14.87
N LEU A 127 15.03 8.13 -15.18
CA LEU A 127 15.50 7.10 -14.22
C LEU A 127 16.28 7.69 -13.04
N LYS A 128 16.96 8.81 -13.23
CA LYS A 128 17.59 9.52 -12.10
C LYS A 128 16.56 10.12 -11.15
N ARG A 129 15.42 10.59 -11.64
CA ARG A 129 14.35 11.18 -10.85
C ARG A 129 13.40 10.14 -10.30
N TRP A 130 12.94 9.24 -11.14
CA TRP A 130 12.04 8.16 -10.86
C TRP A 130 12.67 6.83 -11.32
N PRO A 131 13.17 6.01 -10.43
CA PRO A 131 13.68 4.69 -10.80
C PRO A 131 12.56 3.79 -11.30
N ASN A 132 12.91 2.63 -11.85
CA ASN A 132 11.94 1.61 -12.21
C ASN A 132 11.07 1.25 -11.00
N LEU A 133 9.79 1.03 -11.27
CA LEU A 133 8.80 0.64 -10.27
C LEU A 133 8.85 -0.89 -10.11
N PRO A 134 9.21 -1.43 -8.93
CA PRO A 134 9.19 -2.87 -8.73
C PRO A 134 7.82 -3.37 -8.31
N LEU A 135 7.48 -4.62 -8.69
CA LEU A 135 6.40 -5.41 -8.12
C LEU A 135 7.01 -6.44 -7.18
N ILE A 136 6.42 -6.57 -5.99
CA ILE A 136 6.94 -7.39 -4.90
C ILE A 136 5.91 -8.46 -4.53
N ASP A 137 6.38 -9.67 -4.28
CA ASP A 137 5.63 -10.78 -3.69
C ASP A 137 6.37 -11.21 -2.41
N GLY A 138 5.69 -11.14 -1.28
CA GLY A 138 6.31 -11.29 0.03
C GLY A 138 7.43 -10.27 0.28
N ASN A 139 8.66 -10.73 0.24
CA ASN A 139 9.87 -9.91 0.39
C ASN A 139 10.73 -9.85 -0.90
N GLU A 140 10.27 -10.48 -1.98
CA GLU A 140 11.06 -10.65 -3.19
C GLU A 140 10.51 -9.80 -4.34
N VAL A 141 11.41 -9.17 -5.08
CA VAL A 141 11.07 -8.42 -6.30
C VAL A 141 10.85 -9.41 -7.43
N ILE A 142 9.60 -9.58 -7.86
CA ILE A 142 9.22 -10.49 -8.95
C ILE A 142 9.20 -9.83 -10.33
N ASN A 143 9.03 -8.51 -10.38
CA ASN A 143 9.20 -7.69 -11.58
C ASN A 143 9.94 -6.40 -11.19
N PRO A 144 11.19 -6.19 -11.65
CA PRO A 144 11.98 -5.03 -11.27
C PRO A 144 11.60 -3.75 -12.02
N ALA A 145 10.76 -3.84 -13.05
CA ALA A 145 10.43 -2.71 -13.94
C ALA A 145 9.01 -2.84 -14.51
N VAL A 146 8.03 -2.61 -13.66
CA VAL A 146 6.60 -2.61 -14.02
C VAL A 146 6.36 -1.66 -15.19
N THR A 147 5.72 -2.16 -16.23
CA THR A 147 5.33 -1.41 -17.44
C THR A 147 3.88 -0.91 -17.35
N GLY A 148 3.46 -0.08 -18.30
CA GLY A 148 2.05 0.32 -18.42
C GLY A 148 1.11 -0.87 -18.57
N LYS A 149 1.52 -1.87 -19.36
CA LYS A 149 0.74 -3.11 -19.56
C LYS A 149 0.62 -3.92 -18.25
N ASP A 150 1.69 -4.01 -17.48
CA ASP A 150 1.63 -4.66 -16.17
C ASP A 150 0.67 -3.92 -15.23
N GLN A 151 0.65 -2.58 -15.26
CA GLN A 151 -0.26 -1.79 -14.42
C GLN A 151 -1.74 -2.01 -14.76
N GLU A 152 -2.08 -2.28 -16.01
CA GLU A 152 -3.46 -2.60 -16.43
C GLU A 152 -3.99 -3.85 -15.71
N GLU A 153 -3.12 -4.82 -15.41
CA GLU A 153 -3.47 -6.10 -14.77
C GLU A 153 -3.44 -6.06 -13.24
N LEU A 154 -2.82 -5.05 -12.62
CA LEU A 154 -2.59 -5.04 -11.18
C LEU A 154 -3.88 -5.14 -10.36
N THR A 155 -4.95 -4.45 -10.76
CA THR A 155 -6.23 -4.48 -10.04
C THR A 155 -6.83 -5.88 -10.03
N THR A 156 -6.77 -6.58 -11.17
CA THR A 156 -7.22 -7.98 -11.29
C THR A 156 -6.38 -8.89 -10.39
N GLN A 157 -5.05 -8.78 -10.48
CA GLN A 157 -4.14 -9.58 -9.67
C GLN A 157 -4.35 -9.36 -8.15
N TYR A 158 -4.55 -8.12 -7.70
CA TYR A 158 -4.86 -7.82 -6.29
C TYR A 158 -6.18 -8.43 -5.86
N THR A 159 -7.20 -8.38 -6.73
CA THR A 159 -8.51 -8.97 -6.45
C THR A 159 -8.42 -10.49 -6.35
N ASP A 160 -7.76 -11.14 -7.28
CA ASP A 160 -7.58 -12.60 -7.28
C ASP A 160 -6.83 -13.09 -6.05
N ARG A 161 -5.76 -12.39 -5.66
CA ARG A 161 -5.03 -12.67 -4.41
C ARG A 161 -5.91 -12.49 -3.18
N ALA A 162 -6.69 -11.41 -3.12
CA ALA A 162 -7.58 -11.14 -1.99
C ALA A 162 -8.68 -12.21 -1.87
N VAL A 163 -9.31 -12.59 -2.99
CA VAL A 163 -10.34 -13.64 -3.01
C VAL A 163 -9.73 -14.98 -2.56
N SER A 164 -8.59 -15.37 -3.14
CA SER A 164 -7.90 -16.61 -2.77
C SER A 164 -7.50 -16.64 -1.29
N PHE A 165 -7.01 -15.53 -0.76
CA PHE A 165 -6.66 -15.41 0.66
C PHE A 165 -7.89 -15.56 1.56
N ILE A 166 -9.01 -14.92 1.24
CA ILE A 166 -10.27 -15.04 2.00
C ILE A 166 -10.78 -16.48 1.96
N GLU A 167 -10.80 -17.11 0.78
CA GLU A 167 -11.26 -18.49 0.63
C GLU A 167 -10.44 -19.50 1.43
N LYS A 168 -9.12 -19.29 1.50
CA LYS A 168 -8.20 -20.13 2.26
C LYS A 168 -8.38 -19.99 3.77
N ASN A 169 -8.80 -18.83 4.27
CA ASN A 169 -8.80 -18.49 5.69
C ASN A 169 -10.20 -18.25 6.30
N LYS A 170 -11.28 -18.60 5.58
CA LYS A 170 -12.65 -18.52 6.08
C LYS A 170 -13.02 -19.71 6.97
#